data_bcea2a42a87be2b9a8adc79aaa56fac4
#
_entry.id   bcea2a42a87be2b9a8adc79aaa56fac4
#
_cell.length_a   1.000
_cell.length_b   1.000
_cell.length_c   1.000
_cell.angle_alpha   90.00
_cell.angle_beta   90.00
_cell.angle_gamma   90.00
#
_symmetry.space_group_name_H-M   'P 1'
#
loop_
_entity.id
_entity.type
_entity.pdbx_description
1 polymer ?
#
loop_
_entity_poly.entity_id
_entity_poly.type
_entity_poly.pdbx_seq_one_letter_code
_entity_poly.pdbx_strand_id
1 'polypeptide(L)' 'MAKVKNWMMDIEEFCDDFFYSGDSEYEVEEVADFAESKFGSGAGTYAQEYIEKTLGEM' A
#
# COMPACT_ATOMS: atom_id res chain seq x y z
N MET A 1 1.65 -20.83 11.68
CA MET A 1 1.13 -20.06 10.58
C MET A 1 1.97 -18.86 10.34
N ALA A 2 2.45 -18.72 9.17
CA ALA A 2 3.35 -17.65 8.84
C ALA A 2 2.60 -16.49 8.20
N LYS A 3 1.51 -16.11 8.80
CA LYS A 3 0.72 -15.04 8.24
C LYS A 3 1.36 -13.68 8.42
N VAL A 4 2.16 -13.55 9.46
CA VAL A 4 2.71 -12.25 9.78
C VAL A 4 3.63 -11.75 8.70
N LYS A 5 4.46 -12.63 8.18
CA LYS A 5 5.41 -12.18 7.19
C LYS A 5 4.76 -11.81 5.87
N ASN A 6 3.57 -12.30 5.63
CA ASN A 6 2.85 -11.95 4.42
C ASN A 6 2.16 -10.60 4.54
N TRP A 7 2.10 -10.06 5.75
CA TRP A 7 1.42 -8.79 5.97
C TRP A 7 2.04 -7.69 5.12
N MET A 8 3.35 -7.60 5.12
CA MET A 8 4.02 -6.56 4.35
C MET A 8 3.87 -6.81 2.86
N MET A 9 3.99 -8.05 2.44
CA MET A 9 3.83 -8.36 1.02
C MET A 9 2.40 -8.09 0.57
N ASP A 10 1.43 -8.37 1.42
CA ASP A 10 0.05 -8.10 1.07
C ASP A 10 -0.16 -6.61 0.85
N ILE A 11 0.43 -5.79 1.70
CA ILE A 11 0.28 -4.35 1.55
C ILE A 11 0.96 -3.89 0.26
N GLU A 12 2.11 -4.45 -0.05
CA GLU A 12 2.81 -4.07 -1.26
C GLU A 12 2.00 -4.46 -2.50
N GLU A 13 1.42 -5.64 -2.48
CA GLU A 13 0.57 -6.05 -3.60
C GLU A 13 -0.66 -5.17 -3.71
N PHE A 14 -1.20 -4.79 -2.58
CA PHE A 14 -2.35 -3.90 -2.58
C PHE A 14 -1.99 -2.57 -3.24
N CYS A 15 -0.83 -2.04 -2.93
CA CYS A 15 -0.37 -0.80 -3.54
C CYS A 15 -0.09 -1.00 -5.03
N ASP A 16 0.51 -2.12 -5.39
CA ASP A 16 0.80 -2.39 -6.79
C ASP A 16 -0.47 -2.43 -7.64
N ASP A 17 -1.56 -2.92 -7.06
CA ASP A 17 -2.80 -2.94 -7.80
C ASP A 17 -3.21 -1.56 -8.24
N PHE A 18 -2.99 -0.57 -7.39
CA PHE A 18 -3.33 0.79 -7.75
C PHE A 18 -2.44 1.30 -8.88
N PHE A 19 -1.17 0.94 -8.85
CA PHE A 19 -0.26 1.36 -9.90
C PHE A 19 -0.62 0.73 -11.24
N TYR A 20 -0.92 -0.55 -11.21
CA TYR A 20 -1.12 -1.30 -12.45
C TYR A 20 -2.52 -1.21 -12.99
N SER A 21 -3.46 -0.79 -12.18
CA SER A 21 -4.84 -0.70 -12.65
C SER A 21 -5.03 0.43 -13.64
N GLY A 22 -4.06 1.32 -13.74
CA GLY A 22 -4.19 2.43 -14.67
C GLY A 22 -5.07 3.55 -14.15
N ASP A 23 -5.53 3.42 -12.94
CA ASP A 23 -6.37 4.42 -12.32
C ASP A 23 -5.50 5.40 -11.56
N SER A 24 -5.18 6.51 -12.16
CA SER A 24 -4.25 7.47 -11.58
C SER A 24 -4.95 8.56 -10.78
N GLU A 25 -6.20 8.36 -10.47
CA GLU A 25 -6.93 9.40 -9.77
C GLU A 25 -6.97 9.20 -8.27
N TYR A 26 -6.31 8.18 -7.78
CA TYR A 26 -6.23 7.99 -6.34
C TYR A 26 -5.13 8.85 -5.75
N GLU A 27 -5.24 9.12 -4.47
CA GLU A 27 -4.20 9.84 -3.76
C GLU A 27 -3.53 8.91 -2.76
N VAL A 28 -2.28 9.23 -2.45
CA VAL A 28 -1.52 8.41 -1.51
C VAL A 28 -2.27 8.27 -0.19
N GLU A 29 -2.87 9.35 0.28
CA GLU A 29 -3.59 9.29 1.54
C GLU A 29 -4.77 8.34 1.47
N GLU A 30 -5.47 8.31 0.34
CA GLU A 30 -6.59 7.40 0.19
C GLU A 30 -6.13 5.95 0.21
N VAL A 31 -5.05 5.68 -0.48
CA VAL A 31 -4.52 4.32 -0.49
C VAL A 31 -4.09 3.92 0.91
N ALA A 32 -3.45 4.85 1.62
CA ALA A 32 -3.03 4.56 2.99
C ALA A 32 -4.23 4.27 3.89
N ASP A 33 -5.30 5.04 3.73
CA ASP A 33 -6.49 4.81 4.53
C ASP A 33 -7.09 3.44 4.24
N PHE A 34 -7.15 3.07 2.98
CA PHE A 34 -7.66 1.76 2.60
C PHE A 34 -6.80 0.65 3.19
N ALA A 35 -5.48 0.82 3.12
CA ALA A 35 -4.58 -0.19 3.64
C ALA A 35 -4.76 -0.34 5.14
N GLU A 36 -4.86 0.77 5.83
CA GLU A 36 -5.01 0.70 7.29
C GLU A 36 -6.34 0.05 7.67
N SER A 37 -7.38 0.36 6.93
CA SER A 37 -8.68 -0.24 7.20
C SER A 37 -8.68 -1.74 6.89
N LYS A 38 -7.92 -2.13 5.89
CA LYS A 38 -7.93 -3.52 5.44
C LYS A 38 -6.96 -4.38 6.24
N PHE A 39 -5.80 -3.86 6.54
CA PHE A 39 -4.74 -4.65 7.15
C PHE A 39 -4.48 -4.31 8.61
N GLY A 40 -4.98 -3.18 9.09
CA GLY A 40 -4.83 -2.84 10.50
C GLY A 40 -3.92 -1.65 10.71
N SER A 41 -3.73 -1.34 12.00
CA SER A 41 -2.91 -0.20 12.38
C SER A 41 -1.48 -0.35 11.85
N GLY A 42 -0.95 0.75 11.36
CA GLY A 42 0.41 0.74 10.85
C GLY A 42 0.48 0.43 9.38
N ALA A 43 -0.54 -0.21 8.83
CA ALA A 43 -0.51 -0.54 7.41
C ALA A 43 -0.57 0.71 6.56
N GLY A 44 -1.30 1.71 7.01
CA GLY A 44 -1.38 2.95 6.26
C GLY A 44 -0.03 3.62 6.13
N THR A 45 0.70 3.68 7.23
CA THR A 45 2.03 4.27 7.20
C THR A 45 2.96 3.49 6.27
N TYR A 46 2.92 2.18 6.39
CA TYR A 46 3.78 1.35 5.55
C TYR A 46 3.43 1.53 4.08
N ALA A 47 2.13 1.55 3.76
CA ALA A 47 1.71 1.71 2.38
C ALA A 47 2.12 3.06 1.85
N GLN A 48 1.97 4.10 2.65
CA GLN A 48 2.34 5.44 2.23
C GLN A 48 3.83 5.52 1.92
N GLU A 49 4.65 4.95 2.78
CA GLU A 49 6.09 4.97 2.56
C GLU A 49 6.44 4.18 1.30
N TYR A 50 5.78 3.07 1.11
CA TYR A 50 6.05 2.26 -0.07
C TYR A 50 5.71 3.01 -1.35
N ILE A 51 4.57 3.68 -1.36
CA ILE A 51 4.16 4.42 -2.54
C ILE A 51 5.09 5.59 -2.80
N GLU A 52 5.43 6.33 -1.76
CA GLU A 52 6.31 7.48 -1.93
C GLU A 52 7.68 7.05 -2.41
N LYS A 53 8.16 5.93 -1.90
CA LYS A 53 9.44 5.43 -2.34
C LYS A 53 9.40 5.02 -3.81
N THR A 54 8.33 4.36 -4.20
CA THR A 54 8.20 3.92 -5.58
C THR A 54 8.11 5.11 -6.52
N LEU A 55 7.32 6.11 -6.16
CA LEU A 55 7.19 7.28 -7.01
C LEU A 55 8.48 8.08 -7.03
N GLY A 56 9.17 8.12 -5.92
CA GLY A 56 10.40 8.88 -5.84
C GLY A 56 11.51 8.31 -6.70
N GLU A 57 11.42 7.02 -6.99
CA GLU A 57 12.45 6.38 -7.80
C GLU A 57 12.18 6.50 -9.29
N MET A 58 11.02 6.97 -9.64
CA MET A 58 10.70 7.19 -11.03
C MET A 58 11.10 8.59 -11.44
#